data_bdb141f343a2e17604a465fd85981c47
#
_entry.id   bdb141f343a2e17604a465fd85981c47
#
_cell.length_a   1.000
_cell.length_b   1.000
_cell.length_c   1.000
_cell.angle_alpha   90.00
_cell.angle_beta   90.00
_cell.angle_gamma   90.00
#
_symmetry.space_group_name_H-M   'P 1'
#
loop_
_entity.id
_entity.type
_entity.pdbx_description
1 polymer ?
#
loop_
_entity_poly.entity_id
_entity_poly.type
_entity_poly.pdbx_seq_one_letter_code
_entity_poly.pdbx_strand_id
1 'polypeptide(L)'
;MCKTIKQKVRFNAAPRAVYDLLADSRKRTEVTGRKAAISRHVGGAFSTDNGRVTGVNVDLVPGKRLVQAWRSHDFPDGVYSMAAITLAPTARGGTELVLTHRGVPKHLIPETEDYWRQCYWARMKERL
;
A
#
# COMPACT_ATOMS: atom_id res chain seq x y z
N MET A 1 12.41 -11.89 -16.93
CA MET A 1 11.73 -12.39 -15.74
C MET A 1 11.49 -11.23 -14.78
N CYS A 2 10.29 -11.11 -14.27
CA CYS A 2 9.93 -10.02 -13.37
C CYS A 2 10.32 -10.38 -11.93
N LYS A 3 11.08 -9.50 -11.29
CA LYS A 3 11.39 -9.64 -9.87
C LYS A 3 10.17 -9.23 -9.05
N THR A 4 9.82 -10.02 -8.04
CA THR A 4 8.77 -9.68 -7.08
C THR A 4 9.37 -8.90 -5.92
N ILE A 5 8.77 -7.76 -5.60
CA ILE A 5 9.11 -7.02 -4.38
C ILE A 5 8.38 -7.70 -3.23
N LYS A 6 9.10 -8.03 -2.17
CA LYS A 6 8.51 -8.63 -0.98
C LYS A 6 9.06 -7.94 0.26
N GLN A 7 8.16 -7.40 1.08
CA GLN A 7 8.53 -6.70 2.30
C GLN A 7 7.64 -7.17 3.45
N LYS A 8 8.24 -7.33 4.62
CA LYS A 8 7.55 -7.73 5.83
C LYS A 8 7.79 -6.66 6.90
N VAL A 9 6.71 -6.17 7.50
CA VAL A 9 6.78 -5.09 8.48
C VAL A 9 5.88 -5.42 9.66
N ARG A 10 6.31 -5.08 10.88
CA ARG A 10 5.50 -5.25 12.08
C ARG A 10 5.08 -3.89 12.64
N PHE A 11 3.85 -3.82 13.10
CA PHE A 11 3.28 -2.62 13.72
C PHE A 11 2.72 -2.94 15.09
N ASN A 12 2.80 -1.98 16.00
CA ASN A 12 2.26 -2.09 17.36
C ASN A 12 0.80 -1.64 17.43
N ALA A 13 0.00 -2.12 16.50
CA ALA A 13 -1.42 -1.79 16.42
C ALA A 13 -2.17 -2.96 15.83
N ALA A 14 -3.47 -3.05 16.12
CA ALA A 14 -4.31 -4.13 15.61
C ALA A 14 -4.43 -4.07 14.08
N PRO A 15 -4.66 -5.21 13.42
CA PRO A 15 -4.76 -5.25 11.95
C PRO A 15 -5.76 -4.26 11.36
N ARG A 16 -6.89 -4.02 12.01
CA ARG A 16 -7.87 -3.06 11.51
C ARG A 16 -7.33 -1.64 11.52
N ALA A 17 -6.58 -1.25 12.54
CA ALA A 17 -5.98 0.08 12.60
C ALA A 17 -4.93 0.26 11.51
N VAL A 18 -4.13 -0.77 11.24
CA VAL A 18 -3.14 -0.75 10.15
C VAL A 18 -3.85 -0.66 8.80
N TYR A 19 -4.87 -1.47 8.60
CA TYR A 19 -5.66 -1.46 7.36
C TYR A 19 -6.25 -0.08 7.09
N ASP A 20 -6.81 0.57 8.11
CA ASP A 20 -7.44 1.88 7.94
C ASP A 20 -6.45 2.96 7.49
N LEU A 21 -5.18 2.88 7.91
CA LEU A 21 -4.16 3.82 7.42
C LEU A 21 -3.85 3.62 5.93
N LEU A 22 -4.12 2.43 5.40
CA LEU A 22 -3.88 2.12 3.98
C LEU A 22 -5.10 2.41 3.11
N ALA A 23 -6.30 2.22 3.65
CA ALA A 23 -7.52 2.19 2.84
C ALA A 23 -8.44 3.39 3.06
N ASP A 24 -8.27 4.15 4.12
CA ASP A 24 -9.09 5.32 4.41
C ASP A 24 -8.43 6.58 3.87
N SER A 25 -9.16 7.32 3.03
CA SER A 25 -8.64 8.53 2.38
C SER A 25 -8.11 9.56 3.36
N ARG A 26 -8.89 9.86 4.39
CA ARG A 26 -8.54 10.87 5.39
C ARG A 26 -7.31 10.47 6.19
N LYS A 27 -7.29 9.21 6.67
CA LYS A 27 -6.17 8.71 7.47
C LYS A 27 -4.89 8.62 6.65
N ARG A 28 -4.99 8.18 5.39
CA ARG A 28 -3.83 8.13 4.50
C ARG A 28 -3.27 9.52 4.25
N THR A 29 -4.15 10.51 4.05
CA THR A 29 -3.74 11.90 3.89
C THR A 29 -3.00 12.40 5.14
N GLU A 30 -3.49 12.07 6.32
CA GLU A 30 -2.84 12.46 7.57
C GLU A 30 -1.46 11.81 7.74
N VAL A 31 -1.31 10.55 7.32
CA VAL A 31 -0.03 9.82 7.42
C VAL A 31 1.04 10.49 6.57
N THR A 32 0.72 10.85 5.34
CA THR A 32 1.72 11.36 4.39
C THR A 32 1.81 12.88 4.35
N GLY A 33 0.77 13.59 4.78
CA GLY A 33 0.62 15.01 4.55
C GLY A 33 0.28 15.35 3.11
N ARG A 34 -0.05 14.36 2.27
CA ARG A 34 -0.37 14.54 0.87
C ARG A 34 -1.73 13.94 0.55
N LYS A 35 -2.45 14.56 -0.38
CA LYS A 35 -3.82 14.19 -0.70
C LYS A 35 -3.96 12.75 -1.14
N ALA A 36 -4.93 12.04 -0.57
CA ALA A 36 -5.32 10.71 -0.96
C ALA A 36 -6.84 10.66 -1.16
N ALA A 37 -7.27 9.93 -2.19
CA ALA A 37 -8.68 9.67 -2.46
C ALA A 37 -8.81 8.20 -2.80
N ILE A 38 -9.37 7.42 -1.89
CA ILE A 38 -9.41 5.95 -1.99
C ILE A 38 -10.86 5.50 -1.92
N SER A 39 -11.34 4.82 -2.97
CA SER A 39 -12.66 4.19 -2.94
C SER A 39 -12.68 3.06 -1.91
N ARG A 40 -13.82 2.86 -1.27
CA ARG A 40 -14.03 1.77 -0.31
C ARG A 40 -14.58 0.51 -0.96
N HIS A 41 -14.66 0.50 -2.30
CA HIS A 41 -15.27 -0.61 -3.04
C HIS A 41 -14.27 -1.30 -3.95
N VAL A 42 -14.43 -2.61 -4.09
CA VAL A 42 -13.71 -3.38 -5.11
C VAL A 42 -14.12 -2.83 -6.47
N GLY A 43 -13.14 -2.64 -7.35
CA GLY A 43 -13.35 -2.00 -8.65
C GLY A 43 -13.31 -0.48 -8.61
N GLY A 44 -13.28 0.12 -7.42
CA GLY A 44 -13.18 1.57 -7.27
C GLY A 44 -11.76 2.08 -7.44
N ALA A 45 -11.64 3.32 -7.89
CA ALA A 45 -10.35 3.96 -8.12
C ALA A 45 -9.70 4.45 -6.82
N PHE A 46 -8.37 4.50 -6.81
CA PHE A 46 -7.65 5.18 -5.75
C PHE A 46 -6.56 6.08 -6.33
N SER A 47 -6.23 7.12 -5.57
CA SER A 47 -5.15 8.03 -5.87
C SER A 47 -4.52 8.44 -4.54
N THR A 48 -3.20 8.37 -4.44
CA THR A 48 -2.48 8.75 -3.22
C THR A 48 -1.28 9.61 -3.57
N ASP A 49 -0.70 10.26 -2.57
CA ASP A 49 0.49 11.07 -2.72
C ASP A 49 0.32 12.15 -3.80
N ASN A 50 -0.78 12.91 -3.69
CA ASN A 50 -1.14 13.97 -4.64
C ASN A 50 -1.25 13.49 -6.10
N GLY A 51 -1.68 12.24 -6.30
CA GLY A 51 -1.84 11.65 -7.63
C GLY A 51 -0.59 10.97 -8.18
N ARG A 52 0.49 10.91 -7.40
CA ARG A 52 1.71 10.21 -7.84
C ARG A 52 1.47 8.72 -8.03
N VAL A 53 0.63 8.12 -7.17
CA VAL A 53 0.26 6.71 -7.25
C VAL A 53 -1.24 6.64 -7.49
N THR A 54 -1.63 5.88 -8.50
CA THR A 54 -3.04 5.70 -8.86
C THR A 54 -3.32 4.25 -9.18
N GLY A 55 -4.59 3.88 -9.22
CA GLY A 55 -4.98 2.54 -9.62
C GLY A 55 -6.41 2.19 -9.27
N VAL A 56 -6.65 0.90 -9.14
CA VAL A 56 -7.98 0.34 -8.88
C VAL A 56 -7.87 -0.70 -7.77
N ASN A 57 -8.82 -0.70 -6.85
CA ASN A 57 -8.92 -1.73 -5.83
C ASN A 57 -9.39 -3.04 -6.46
N VAL A 58 -8.59 -4.09 -6.30
CA VAL A 58 -8.90 -5.42 -6.85
C VAL A 58 -9.55 -6.29 -5.79
N ASP A 59 -9.10 -6.20 -4.55
CA ASP A 59 -9.69 -6.95 -3.44
C ASP A 59 -9.51 -6.16 -2.14
N LEU A 60 -10.57 -6.10 -1.34
CA LEU A 60 -10.58 -5.39 -0.07
C LEU A 60 -11.24 -6.27 0.98
N VAL A 61 -10.46 -6.74 1.95
CA VAL A 61 -10.97 -7.46 3.12
C VAL A 61 -10.50 -6.69 4.34
N PRO A 62 -11.38 -5.87 4.95
CA PRO A 62 -11.00 -5.01 6.06
C PRO A 62 -10.26 -5.75 7.17
N GLY A 63 -9.10 -5.22 7.56
CA GLY A 63 -8.26 -5.80 8.59
C GLY A 63 -7.47 -7.02 8.17
N LYS A 64 -7.61 -7.51 6.92
CA LYS A 64 -6.94 -8.73 6.47
C LYS A 64 -6.16 -8.60 5.19
N ARG A 65 -6.73 -7.96 4.16
CA ARG A 65 -6.10 -7.94 2.85
C ARG A 65 -6.50 -6.73 2.03
N LEU A 66 -5.54 -6.19 1.30
CA LEU A 66 -5.73 -5.11 0.33
C LEU A 66 -4.93 -5.46 -0.92
N VAL A 67 -5.60 -5.55 -2.06
CA VAL A 67 -4.94 -5.81 -3.35
C VAL A 67 -5.32 -4.70 -4.31
N GLN A 68 -4.32 -4.11 -4.94
CA GLN A 68 -4.52 -2.99 -5.86
C GLN A 68 -3.76 -3.20 -7.15
N ALA A 69 -4.42 -2.91 -8.29
CA ALA A 69 -3.72 -2.64 -9.53
C ALA A 69 -3.12 -1.24 -9.37
N TRP A 70 -1.80 -1.13 -9.42
CA TRP A 70 -1.06 0.00 -8.87
C TRP A 70 -0.10 0.56 -9.92
N ARG A 71 -0.02 1.86 -10.02
CA ARG A 71 1.00 2.48 -10.89
C ARG A 71 1.51 3.77 -10.27
N SER A 72 2.81 3.99 -10.44
CA SER A 72 3.44 5.29 -10.15
C SER A 72 3.42 6.13 -11.42
N HIS A 73 3.46 7.44 -11.25
CA HIS A 73 3.52 8.37 -12.40
C HIS A 73 4.74 8.13 -13.30
N ASP A 74 5.78 7.46 -12.78
CA ASP A 74 7.00 7.12 -13.53
C ASP A 74 6.84 5.88 -14.41
N PHE A 75 5.76 5.13 -14.26
CA PHE A 75 5.53 3.94 -15.07
C PHE A 75 5.18 4.36 -16.51
N PRO A 76 5.58 3.56 -17.51
CA PRO A 76 5.12 3.78 -18.87
C PRO A 76 3.60 3.82 -18.94
N ASP A 77 3.04 4.56 -19.91
CA ASP A 77 1.59 4.68 -20.07
C ASP A 77 0.92 3.31 -20.17
N GLY A 78 -0.17 3.14 -19.42
CA GLY A 78 -0.95 1.90 -19.43
C GLY A 78 -0.33 0.73 -18.68
N VAL A 79 0.85 0.89 -18.09
CA VAL A 79 1.49 -0.18 -17.32
C VAL A 79 1.05 -0.12 -15.87
N TYR A 80 0.52 -1.24 -15.37
CA TYR A 80 0.11 -1.41 -13.99
C TYR A 80 0.85 -2.59 -13.38
N SER A 81 1.08 -2.51 -12.09
CA SER A 81 1.61 -3.61 -11.29
C SER A 81 0.53 -4.09 -10.33
N MET A 82 0.78 -5.20 -9.63
CA MET A 82 -0.15 -5.73 -8.63
C MET A 82 0.50 -5.68 -7.27
N ALA A 83 -0.06 -4.86 -6.39
CA ALA A 83 0.37 -4.74 -5.00
C ALA A 83 -0.61 -5.48 -4.11
N ALA A 84 -0.15 -6.52 -3.43
CA ALA A 84 -0.95 -7.31 -2.51
C ALA A 84 -0.40 -7.16 -1.10
N ILE A 85 -1.25 -6.72 -0.17
CA ILE A 85 -0.89 -6.56 1.23
C ILE A 85 -1.76 -7.49 2.05
N THR A 86 -1.14 -8.30 2.90
CA THR A 86 -1.84 -9.14 3.87
C THR A 86 -1.47 -8.73 5.28
N LEU A 87 -2.44 -8.82 6.18
CA LEU A 87 -2.28 -8.45 7.59
C LEU A 87 -2.64 -9.65 8.47
N ALA A 88 -1.79 -9.94 9.44
CA ALA A 88 -2.03 -11.01 10.40
C ALA A 88 -1.78 -10.49 11.81
N PRO A 89 -2.65 -10.84 12.78
CA PRO A 89 -2.42 -10.42 14.17
C PRO A 89 -1.21 -11.14 14.76
N THR A 90 -0.49 -10.44 15.64
CA THR A 90 0.60 -11.03 16.41
C THR A 90 0.10 -11.35 17.83
N ALA A 91 0.88 -12.13 18.57
CA ALA A 91 0.51 -12.57 19.91
C ALA A 91 0.27 -11.42 20.91
N ARG A 92 0.82 -10.25 20.66
CA ARG A 92 0.71 -9.10 21.58
C ARG A 92 -0.23 -7.99 21.07
N GLY A 93 -1.17 -8.35 20.22
CA GLY A 93 -2.12 -7.36 19.71
C GLY A 93 -1.59 -6.47 18.62
N GLY A 94 -0.42 -6.76 18.08
CA GLY A 94 0.14 -6.05 16.94
C GLY A 94 -0.24 -6.69 15.61
N THR A 95 0.45 -6.26 14.56
CA THR A 95 0.18 -6.74 13.20
C THR A 95 1.49 -7.06 12.49
N GLU A 96 1.51 -8.18 11.78
CA GLU A 96 2.53 -8.47 10.78
C GLU A 96 1.92 -8.20 9.41
N LEU A 97 2.56 -7.31 8.66
CA LEU A 97 2.14 -6.93 7.31
C LEU A 97 3.12 -7.52 6.31
N VAL A 98 2.59 -8.16 5.26
CA VAL A 98 3.41 -8.65 4.15
C VAL A 98 2.93 -7.99 2.87
N LEU A 99 3.86 -7.32 2.18
CA LEU A 99 3.66 -6.77 0.85
C LEU A 99 4.26 -7.73 -0.17
N THR A 100 3.47 -8.06 -1.19
CA THR A 100 3.95 -8.74 -2.39
C THR A 100 3.58 -7.89 -3.58
N HIS A 101 4.55 -7.34 -4.29
CA HIS A 101 4.32 -6.39 -5.38
C HIS A 101 4.97 -6.93 -6.65
N ARG A 102 4.16 -7.24 -7.65
CA ARG A 102 4.59 -7.86 -8.91
C ARG A 102 4.31 -6.94 -10.09
N GLY A 103 5.12 -7.08 -11.13
CA GLY A 103 4.90 -6.36 -12.38
C GLY A 103 5.43 -4.94 -12.41
N VAL A 104 6.23 -4.55 -11.43
CA VAL A 104 6.90 -3.24 -11.46
C VAL A 104 7.96 -3.25 -12.57
N PRO A 105 8.02 -2.19 -13.41
CA PRO A 105 9.07 -2.10 -14.41
C PRO A 105 10.45 -2.30 -13.79
N LYS A 106 11.27 -3.13 -14.42
CA LYS A 106 12.54 -3.58 -13.84
C LYS A 106 13.42 -2.42 -13.37
N HIS A 107 13.53 -1.37 -14.17
CA HIS A 107 14.39 -0.23 -13.83
C HIS A 107 13.85 0.63 -12.68
N LEU A 108 12.58 0.44 -12.30
CA LEU A 108 11.94 1.18 -11.20
C LEU A 108 11.81 0.36 -9.92
N ILE A 109 12.29 -0.88 -9.90
CA ILE A 109 12.17 -1.74 -8.72
C ILE A 109 12.87 -1.15 -7.48
N PRO A 110 14.14 -0.72 -7.56
CA PRO A 110 14.79 -0.15 -6.38
C PRO A 110 14.07 1.08 -5.82
N GLU A 111 13.61 1.97 -6.69
CA GLU A 111 12.89 3.18 -6.30
C GLU A 111 11.54 2.84 -5.67
N THR A 112 10.85 1.84 -6.20
CA THR A 112 9.55 1.41 -5.68
C THR A 112 9.70 0.74 -4.32
N GLU A 113 10.75 -0.05 -4.12
CA GLU A 113 11.06 -0.64 -2.81
C GLU A 113 11.29 0.45 -1.76
N ASP A 114 12.06 1.48 -2.10
CA ASP A 114 12.32 2.60 -1.20
C ASP A 114 11.06 3.42 -0.95
N TYR A 115 10.24 3.60 -1.96
CA TYR A 115 8.97 4.32 -1.82
C TYR A 115 8.08 3.67 -0.76
N TRP A 116 7.93 2.34 -0.80
CA TRP A 116 7.16 1.61 0.22
C TRP A 116 7.75 1.80 1.62
N ARG A 117 9.06 1.71 1.75
CA ARG A 117 9.71 1.86 3.07
C ARG A 117 9.52 3.26 3.64
N GLN A 118 9.75 4.30 2.85
CA GLN A 118 9.76 5.67 3.33
C GLN A 118 8.40 6.33 3.35
N CYS A 119 7.58 6.13 2.33
CA CYS A 119 6.29 6.80 2.21
C CYS A 119 5.14 6.00 2.83
N TYR A 120 5.31 4.70 3.02
CA TYR A 120 4.31 3.85 3.66
C TYR A 120 4.74 3.43 5.07
N TRP A 121 5.71 2.55 5.17
CA TRP A 121 5.99 1.91 6.46
C TRP A 121 6.53 2.87 7.51
N ALA A 122 7.50 3.68 7.18
CA ALA A 122 8.08 4.63 8.11
C ALA A 122 7.04 5.66 8.60
N ARG A 123 6.24 6.19 7.68
CA ARG A 123 5.19 7.15 8.02
C ARG A 123 4.09 6.54 8.87
N MET A 124 3.70 5.31 8.55
CA MET A 124 2.68 4.60 9.32
C MET A 124 3.14 4.32 10.73
N LYS A 125 4.41 3.94 10.93
CA LYS A 125 4.97 3.71 12.26
C LYS A 125 4.95 4.95 13.14
N GLU A 126 5.10 6.12 12.55
CA GLU A 126 5.01 7.38 13.29
C GLU A 126 3.61 7.63 13.85
N ARG A 127 2.58 7.09 13.21
CA ARG A 127 1.17 7.28 13.61
C ARG A 127 0.67 6.20 14.55
N LEU A 128 1.33 5.06 14.57
CA LEU A 128 0.96 3.89 15.39
C LEU A 128 1.95 3.71 16.58
#